data_743c4139b419a92a568cd20cc37d475b
#
_entry.id   743c4139b419a92a568cd20cc37d475b
#
_cell.length_a   1.000
_cell.length_b   1.000
_cell.length_c   1.000
_cell.angle_alpha   90.00
_cell.angle_beta   90.00
_cell.angle_gamma   90.00
#
_symmetry.space_group_name_H-M   'P 1'
#
loop_
_entity.id
_entity.type
_entity.pdbx_description
1 polymer ?
#
loop_
_entity_poly.entity_id
_entity_poly.type
_entity_poly.pdbx_seq_one_letter_code
_entity_poly.pdbx_strand_id
1 'polypeptide(L)'
;MADEDDKKAERLRRARELTASRGAGAPAPSAPPTAAPASRPEPARDAQTPPRKSPGLLDIIVSLFKPKPASLPAPVQTATGIEPPAFTVLVAALAGDADGAAATFLNQALTARPTLKVKALGKVFQLDNLEDPSLVSSVVTNTRHAVAEEDADLLVWGEFGKDGYRLRLATATTDDERAAAFGPATRVELPKTFAEPANNLLYAAILSAMDPVSEAQKVALKRQLPAAATAAEALAARPPVQMSMPQQRSVQLVFGHVATAAALVMPAEETAIWFDKAINAYRQAQRRLARTDAGWEAGLIHKHIAATLVAKAERTKELSAPIWEEAITEWRLAVESLPRALMPQEWASSQVRLGGALYRLDLLTGQTELLREALQALQATLQVYSRTETPQRWAEIMHTVAQVLEVYGDQIKNTEVLQRAVDACHSVLEIRTRERGPLAWAATQNTLGGALFLLDRHSEGGTHLAEAETALASALEVFQAHGAKGPAKVAAKNLNHVRKLAETRKTRHGVDPHWLDDPGEGRR
;
A
#
# COMPACT_ATOMS: atom_id res chain seq x y z
N MET A 1 -5.88 -19.96 28.90
CA MET A 1 -4.52 -19.38 28.93
C MET A 1 -3.60 -20.04 27.91
N ALA A 2 -3.25 -21.34 28.00
CA ALA A 2 -2.34 -21.96 27.01
C ALA A 2 -2.85 -21.94 25.54
N ASP A 3 -4.14 -22.12 25.30
CA ASP A 3 -4.76 -22.08 23.96
C ASP A 3 -4.79 -20.65 23.37
N GLU A 4 -4.77 -19.63 24.21
CA GLU A 4 -4.77 -18.21 23.82
C GLU A 4 -3.35 -17.72 23.47
N ASP A 5 -2.35 -18.20 24.20
CA ASP A 5 -0.94 -17.91 23.93
C ASP A 5 -0.45 -18.61 22.65
N ASP A 6 -0.91 -19.82 22.37
CA ASP A 6 -0.64 -20.54 21.12
C ASP A 6 -1.31 -19.85 19.90
N LYS A 7 -2.53 -19.38 20.04
CA LYS A 7 -3.22 -18.57 19.02
C LYS A 7 -2.50 -17.25 18.76
N LYS A 8 -2.01 -16.60 19.80
CA LYS A 8 -1.25 -15.36 19.70
C LYS A 8 0.11 -15.57 19.02
N ALA A 9 0.83 -16.64 19.37
CA ALA A 9 2.09 -17.01 18.74
C ALA A 9 1.91 -17.35 17.25
N GLU A 10 0.85 -18.07 16.88
CA GLU A 10 0.52 -18.38 15.50
C GLU A 10 0.17 -17.11 14.69
N ARG A 11 -0.57 -16.16 15.28
CA ARG A 11 -0.90 -14.87 14.65
C ARG A 11 0.32 -14.01 14.43
N LEU A 12 1.21 -13.91 15.44
CA LEU A 12 2.48 -13.19 15.31
C LEU A 12 3.38 -13.81 14.23
N ARG A 13 3.37 -15.13 14.09
CA ARG A 13 4.07 -15.82 13.02
C ARG A 13 3.49 -15.51 11.67
N ARG A 14 2.16 -15.53 11.51
CA ARG A 14 1.46 -15.12 10.27
C ARG A 14 1.76 -13.67 9.90
N ALA A 15 1.72 -12.76 10.87
CA ALA A 15 2.05 -11.36 10.64
C ALA A 15 3.52 -11.18 10.20
N ARG A 16 4.46 -11.95 10.76
CA ARG A 16 5.87 -11.97 10.33
C ARG A 16 6.04 -12.52 8.91
N GLU A 17 5.36 -13.60 8.56
CA GLU A 17 5.38 -14.19 7.21
C GLU A 17 4.81 -13.21 6.17
N LEU A 18 3.72 -12.50 6.51
CA LEU A 18 3.14 -11.45 5.69
C LEU A 18 4.08 -10.25 5.49
N THR A 19 4.85 -9.89 6.52
CA THR A 19 5.82 -8.78 6.43
C THR A 19 7.09 -9.23 5.69
N ALA A 20 7.52 -10.48 5.88
CA ALA A 20 8.66 -11.06 5.17
C ALA A 20 8.40 -11.21 3.67
N SER A 21 7.16 -11.51 3.26
CA SER A 21 6.79 -11.58 1.84
C SER A 21 6.79 -10.19 1.16
N ARG A 22 6.65 -9.10 1.92
CA ARG A 22 6.83 -7.72 1.44
C ARG A 22 8.29 -7.25 1.44
N GLY A 23 9.16 -7.88 2.25
CA GLY A 23 10.54 -7.43 2.50
C GLY A 23 11.67 -8.22 1.81
N ALA A 24 11.36 -9.24 1.02
CA ALA A 24 12.36 -10.09 0.38
C ALA A 24 13.08 -9.36 -0.78
N GLY A 25 14.00 -8.49 -0.44
CA GLY A 25 14.77 -7.70 -1.41
C GLY A 25 16.08 -7.11 -0.89
N ALA A 26 16.67 -7.63 0.22
CA ALA A 26 18.07 -7.31 0.53
C ALA A 26 18.70 -8.44 1.38
N PRO A 27 19.94 -8.88 1.09
CA PRO A 27 20.67 -9.79 1.94
C PRO A 27 21.12 -9.10 3.24
N ALA A 28 21.01 -9.79 4.36
CA ALA A 28 21.45 -9.32 5.66
C ALA A 28 23.01 -9.25 5.71
N PRO A 29 23.60 -8.23 6.32
CA PRO A 29 24.98 -8.27 6.71
C PRO A 29 25.17 -9.09 7.99
N SER A 30 26.28 -9.82 8.03
CA SER A 30 26.78 -10.68 9.10
C SER A 30 27.01 -9.91 10.40
N ALA A 31 26.68 -10.56 11.52
CA ALA A 31 26.94 -10.08 12.88
C ALA A 31 28.43 -10.16 13.26
N PRO A 32 28.93 -9.26 14.12
CA PRO A 32 30.19 -9.42 14.82
C PRO A 32 30.01 -10.19 16.14
N PRO A 33 31.08 -10.81 16.68
CA PRO A 33 30.98 -11.81 17.73
C PRO A 33 31.20 -11.31 19.16
N THR A 34 30.61 -12.04 20.10
CA THR A 34 31.03 -12.37 21.46
C THR A 34 31.02 -11.38 22.61
N ALA A 35 30.33 -11.79 23.64
CA ALA A 35 30.94 -12.12 24.94
C ALA A 35 30.01 -13.00 25.80
N ALA A 36 30.54 -14.11 26.31
CA ALA A 36 29.97 -14.96 27.35
C ALA A 36 30.62 -14.60 28.69
N PRO A 37 30.36 -15.20 29.89
CA PRO A 37 29.37 -16.23 30.26
C PRO A 37 28.69 -15.98 31.63
N ALA A 38 27.64 -16.75 31.97
CA ALA A 38 27.52 -17.39 33.29
C ALA A 38 26.23 -18.24 33.47
N SER A 39 26.54 -19.46 33.91
CA SER A 39 25.81 -20.40 34.79
C SER A 39 24.45 -21.00 34.43
N ARG A 40 24.52 -22.32 34.25
CA ARG A 40 23.46 -23.32 34.34
C ARG A 40 22.83 -23.42 35.74
N PRO A 41 21.63 -23.96 35.87
CA PRO A 41 21.51 -25.38 36.26
C PRO A 41 20.55 -26.23 35.41
N GLU A 42 20.77 -27.52 35.48
CA GLU A 42 20.15 -28.68 34.86
C GLU A 42 18.81 -29.11 35.54
N PRO A 43 18.23 -30.31 35.19
CA PRO A 43 17.16 -30.45 34.20
C PRO A 43 15.85 -30.95 34.80
N ALA A 44 14.73 -30.82 34.11
CA ALA A 44 13.51 -31.54 34.44
C ALA A 44 12.68 -31.92 33.19
N ARG A 45 12.66 -33.24 32.99
CA ARG A 45 11.58 -34.13 32.54
C ARG A 45 10.76 -33.78 31.30
N ASP A 46 10.78 -34.75 30.40
CA ASP A 46 9.86 -35.08 29.33
C ASP A 46 8.43 -34.57 29.51
N ALA A 47 7.98 -33.71 28.61
CA ALA A 47 6.60 -33.46 28.34
C ALA A 47 6.37 -33.62 26.83
N GLN A 48 5.48 -34.54 26.51
CA GLN A 48 5.02 -34.92 25.19
C GLN A 48 4.60 -33.70 24.35
N THR A 49 5.13 -33.60 23.14
CA THR A 49 4.81 -32.58 22.15
C THR A 49 3.35 -32.75 21.69
N PRO A 50 2.49 -31.77 21.86
CA PRO A 50 1.15 -31.81 21.26
C PRO A 50 1.23 -31.64 19.75
N PRO A 51 0.27 -32.15 18.96
CA PRO A 51 0.31 -32.12 17.50
C PRO A 51 0.29 -30.69 16.97
N ARG A 52 1.24 -30.37 16.10
CA ARG A 52 1.37 -29.08 15.40
C ARG A 52 0.10 -28.78 14.62
N LYS A 53 -0.68 -27.79 15.04
CA LYS A 53 -1.79 -27.24 14.26
C LYS A 53 -1.23 -26.58 13.00
N SER A 54 -1.80 -26.95 11.85
CA SER A 54 -1.41 -26.45 10.54
C SER A 54 -1.69 -24.94 10.42
N PRO A 55 -0.77 -24.15 9.83
CA PRO A 55 -1.00 -22.73 9.57
C PRO A 55 -2.06 -22.53 8.50
N GLY A 56 -2.85 -21.46 8.65
CA GLY A 56 -3.97 -21.13 7.77
C GLY A 56 -3.57 -20.51 6.43
N LEU A 57 -4.54 -20.46 5.56
CA LEU A 57 -4.51 -20.08 4.16
C LEU A 57 -4.16 -18.61 3.83
N LEU A 58 -3.94 -17.76 4.80
CA LEU A 58 -4.01 -16.31 4.69
C LEU A 58 -2.72 -15.57 4.31
N ASP A 59 -1.63 -16.26 4.01
CA ASP A 59 -0.31 -15.65 3.87
C ASP A 59 -0.02 -14.95 2.51
N ILE A 60 -1.03 -14.79 1.64
CA ILE A 60 -0.80 -14.46 0.22
C ILE A 60 -1.02 -13.01 -0.17
N ILE A 61 -1.89 -12.32 0.52
CA ILE A 61 -2.49 -11.06 0.07
C ILE A 61 -1.49 -9.93 -0.14
N VAL A 62 -0.38 -10.01 0.55
CA VAL A 62 0.60 -8.92 0.65
C VAL A 62 1.72 -8.99 -0.37
N SER A 63 1.98 -10.17 -0.93
CA SER A 63 3.10 -10.36 -1.87
C SER A 63 2.80 -9.93 -3.31
N LEU A 64 1.54 -9.65 -3.64
CA LEU A 64 1.11 -9.35 -5.01
C LEU A 64 1.34 -7.91 -5.48
N PHE A 65 1.56 -7.00 -4.55
CA PHE A 65 1.71 -5.58 -4.87
C PHE A 65 3.16 -5.06 -4.87
N LYS A 66 4.17 -5.96 -4.95
CA LYS A 66 5.56 -5.52 -5.11
C LYS A 66 6.12 -5.86 -6.47
N PRO A 67 6.62 -4.88 -7.23
CA PRO A 67 7.49 -5.15 -8.37
C PRO A 67 8.78 -5.84 -7.89
N LYS A 68 9.20 -6.85 -8.66
CA LYS A 68 10.43 -7.61 -8.47
C LYS A 68 11.65 -6.67 -8.45
N PRO A 69 12.56 -6.73 -7.49
CA PRO A 69 13.84 -6.07 -7.65
C PRO A 69 14.64 -6.79 -8.73
N ALA A 70 14.83 -6.15 -9.86
CA ALA A 70 15.79 -6.58 -10.85
C ALA A 70 17.20 -6.36 -10.29
N SER A 71 18.12 -7.28 -10.57
CA SER A 71 19.53 -7.11 -10.29
C SER A 71 20.05 -5.86 -11.02
N LEU A 72 20.66 -4.94 -10.28
CA LEU A 72 21.22 -3.70 -10.81
C LEU A 72 22.26 -3.99 -11.89
N PRO A 73 22.15 -3.45 -13.11
CA PRO A 73 23.25 -3.40 -14.03
C PRO A 73 24.35 -2.47 -13.47
N ALA A 74 25.60 -2.80 -13.76
CA ALA A 74 26.74 -1.97 -13.39
C ALA A 74 26.59 -0.54 -13.95
N PRO A 75 27.04 0.49 -13.23
CA PRO A 75 26.91 1.87 -13.70
C PRO A 75 27.67 2.05 -15.02
N VAL A 76 26.96 2.55 -16.01
CA VAL A 76 27.59 2.99 -17.29
C VAL A 76 28.37 4.25 -16.97
N GLN A 77 29.69 4.16 -16.93
CA GLN A 77 30.56 5.33 -16.83
C GLN A 77 30.55 6.07 -18.18
N THR A 78 29.90 7.23 -18.21
CA THR A 78 30.00 8.16 -19.32
C THR A 78 31.31 8.96 -19.22
N ALA A 79 32.01 9.12 -20.31
CA ALA A 79 33.36 9.71 -20.39
C ALA A 79 33.47 11.20 -20.00
N THR A 80 32.39 11.86 -19.62
CA THR A 80 32.34 13.31 -19.31
C THR A 80 31.99 13.65 -17.86
N GLY A 81 31.79 12.68 -16.99
CA GLY A 81 31.49 12.93 -15.55
C GLY A 81 30.14 13.62 -15.25
N ILE A 82 29.38 14.04 -16.24
CA ILE A 82 28.05 14.64 -16.10
C ILE A 82 27.04 13.58 -16.52
N GLU A 83 26.32 13.03 -15.56
CA GLU A 83 25.21 12.13 -15.86
C GLU A 83 24.09 12.91 -16.59
N PRO A 84 23.47 12.31 -17.62
CA PRO A 84 22.31 12.93 -18.27
C PRO A 84 21.16 13.13 -17.29
N PRO A 85 20.30 14.15 -17.50
CA PRO A 85 19.11 14.34 -16.66
C PRO A 85 18.27 13.07 -16.62
N ALA A 86 17.92 12.64 -15.43
CA ALA A 86 17.18 11.39 -15.23
C ALA A 86 15.67 11.55 -15.42
N PHE A 87 15.14 12.79 -15.23
CA PHE A 87 13.72 13.08 -15.25
C PHE A 87 13.40 14.29 -16.11
N THR A 88 12.31 14.20 -16.88
CA THR A 88 11.75 15.30 -17.65
C THR A 88 10.60 15.94 -16.89
N VAL A 89 10.70 17.22 -16.57
CA VAL A 89 9.69 18.00 -15.83
C VAL A 89 9.11 19.08 -16.75
N LEU A 90 7.79 19.09 -16.87
CA LEU A 90 7.06 20.17 -17.52
C LEU A 90 6.76 21.27 -16.49
N VAL A 91 6.89 22.51 -16.88
CA VAL A 91 6.42 23.68 -16.13
C VAL A 91 5.36 24.35 -16.97
N ALA A 92 4.10 24.28 -16.52
CA ALA A 92 2.98 24.92 -17.19
C ALA A 92 3.02 26.44 -17.03
N ALA A 93 2.38 27.15 -17.95
CA ALA A 93 2.05 28.56 -17.73
C ALA A 93 1.11 28.66 -16.50
N LEU A 94 1.37 29.62 -15.61
CA LEU A 94 0.64 29.75 -14.36
C LEU A 94 -0.58 30.66 -14.53
N ALA A 95 -1.70 30.26 -13.96
CA ALA A 95 -2.87 31.12 -13.87
C ALA A 95 -2.53 32.38 -13.07
N GLY A 96 -2.90 33.57 -13.59
CA GLY A 96 -2.59 34.86 -12.94
C GLY A 96 -1.19 35.43 -13.22
N ASP A 97 -0.32 34.72 -13.95
CA ASP A 97 1.01 35.18 -14.38
C ASP A 97 0.93 35.79 -15.79
N ALA A 98 0.43 37.00 -15.89
CA ALA A 98 0.09 37.64 -17.16
C ALA A 98 1.30 37.90 -18.07
N ASP A 99 2.46 38.17 -17.51
CA ASP A 99 3.72 38.43 -18.21
C ASP A 99 4.64 37.21 -18.35
N GLY A 100 4.26 36.06 -17.76
CA GLY A 100 5.04 34.83 -17.76
C GLY A 100 6.32 34.87 -16.90
N ALA A 101 6.50 35.92 -16.11
CA ALA A 101 7.71 36.11 -15.31
C ALA A 101 7.84 35.07 -14.20
N ALA A 102 6.74 34.70 -13.55
CA ALA A 102 6.74 33.69 -12.49
C ALA A 102 7.03 32.28 -13.03
N ALA A 103 6.44 31.89 -14.15
CA ALA A 103 6.73 30.62 -14.80
C ALA A 103 8.21 30.58 -15.29
N THR A 104 8.72 31.69 -15.81
CA THR A 104 10.13 31.81 -16.23
C THR A 104 11.07 31.63 -15.03
N PHE A 105 10.78 32.25 -13.89
CA PHE A 105 11.56 32.09 -12.66
C PHE A 105 11.59 30.63 -12.19
N LEU A 106 10.45 29.93 -12.19
CA LEU A 106 10.39 28.51 -11.86
C LEU A 106 11.20 27.65 -12.80
N ASN A 107 11.11 27.91 -14.12
CA ASN A 107 11.91 27.20 -15.12
C ASN A 107 13.41 27.36 -14.86
N GLN A 108 13.88 28.58 -14.57
CA GLN A 108 15.28 28.86 -14.25
C GLN A 108 15.72 28.14 -12.97
N ALA A 109 14.92 28.20 -11.90
CA ALA A 109 15.21 27.57 -10.61
C ALA A 109 15.33 26.04 -10.74
N LEU A 110 14.48 25.42 -11.55
CA LEU A 110 14.48 23.97 -11.76
C LEU A 110 15.55 23.52 -12.76
N THR A 111 15.83 24.30 -13.80
CA THR A 111 16.91 24.02 -14.78
C THR A 111 18.30 24.01 -14.12
N ALA A 112 18.48 24.74 -13.04
CA ALA A 112 19.71 24.71 -12.25
C ALA A 112 19.96 23.34 -11.56
N ARG A 113 19.00 22.41 -11.58
CA ARG A 113 19.10 21.06 -10.99
C ARG A 113 19.50 20.03 -12.06
N PRO A 114 20.75 19.50 -12.03
CA PRO A 114 21.28 18.66 -13.11
C PRO A 114 20.53 17.36 -13.36
N THR A 115 19.76 16.90 -12.37
CA THR A 115 18.91 15.69 -12.47
C THR A 115 17.67 15.90 -13.32
N LEU A 116 17.26 17.16 -13.54
CA LEU A 116 16.03 17.53 -14.23
C LEU A 116 16.30 18.07 -15.64
N LYS A 117 15.56 17.57 -16.61
CA LYS A 117 15.36 18.22 -17.91
C LYS A 117 14.05 18.99 -17.85
N VAL A 118 14.12 20.32 -17.84
CA VAL A 118 12.94 21.16 -17.71
C VAL A 118 12.46 21.61 -19.09
N LYS A 119 11.15 21.49 -19.35
CA LYS A 119 10.48 21.98 -20.55
C LYS A 119 9.35 22.93 -20.14
N ALA A 120 9.25 24.09 -20.77
CA ALA A 120 8.11 24.98 -20.62
C ALA A 120 6.90 24.47 -21.43
N LEU A 121 5.72 24.50 -20.83
CA LEU A 121 4.45 24.17 -21.49
C LEU A 121 3.55 25.41 -21.49
N GLY A 122 3.20 25.93 -22.67
CA GLY A 122 2.39 27.15 -22.83
C GLY A 122 0.90 27.00 -22.45
N LYS A 123 0.52 25.87 -21.85
CA LYS A 123 -0.87 25.58 -21.43
C LYS A 123 -1.08 25.93 -19.97
N VAL A 124 -2.20 26.56 -19.65
CA VAL A 124 -2.62 26.88 -18.29
C VAL A 124 -3.57 25.78 -17.79
N PHE A 125 -3.35 25.31 -16.58
CA PHE A 125 -4.27 24.43 -15.85
C PHE A 125 -4.73 25.16 -14.59
N GLN A 126 -6.04 25.17 -14.35
CA GLN A 126 -6.63 25.89 -13.24
C GLN A 126 -7.60 24.99 -12.49
N LEU A 127 -7.55 25.03 -11.16
CA LEU A 127 -8.42 24.27 -10.27
C LEU A 127 -8.89 25.18 -9.15
N ASP A 128 -9.98 25.90 -9.41
CA ASP A 128 -10.51 26.93 -8.52
C ASP A 128 -11.35 26.35 -7.38
N ASN A 129 -11.96 25.20 -7.61
CA ASN A 129 -12.82 24.55 -6.64
C ASN A 129 -12.48 23.07 -6.47
N LEU A 130 -11.92 22.71 -5.32
CA LEU A 130 -11.63 21.34 -4.92
C LEU A 130 -12.88 20.56 -4.46
N GLU A 131 -13.98 21.26 -4.19
CA GLU A 131 -15.24 20.67 -3.74
C GLU A 131 -16.19 20.35 -4.92
N ASP A 132 -15.73 20.51 -6.16
CA ASP A 132 -16.41 20.05 -7.36
C ASP A 132 -15.70 18.79 -7.94
N PRO A 133 -16.23 17.59 -7.71
CA PRO A 133 -15.59 16.34 -8.16
C PRO A 133 -15.43 16.27 -9.67
N SER A 134 -16.34 16.84 -10.45
CA SER A 134 -16.27 16.82 -11.92
C SER A 134 -15.17 17.73 -12.44
N LEU A 135 -15.03 18.93 -11.86
CA LEU A 135 -13.93 19.82 -12.18
C LEU A 135 -12.57 19.19 -11.81
N VAL A 136 -12.46 18.63 -10.59
CA VAL A 136 -11.24 17.93 -10.14
C VAL A 136 -10.88 16.79 -11.11
N SER A 137 -11.85 15.93 -11.45
CA SER A 137 -11.63 14.80 -12.37
C SER A 137 -11.17 15.28 -13.75
N SER A 138 -11.81 16.31 -14.29
CA SER A 138 -11.46 16.89 -15.60
C SER A 138 -10.04 17.46 -15.60
N VAL A 139 -9.68 18.26 -14.60
CA VAL A 139 -8.34 18.86 -14.51
C VAL A 139 -7.27 17.81 -14.30
N VAL A 140 -7.51 16.81 -13.44
CA VAL A 140 -6.58 15.68 -13.22
C VAL A 140 -6.37 14.89 -14.52
N THR A 141 -7.43 14.62 -15.27
CA THR A 141 -7.33 13.92 -16.56
C THR A 141 -6.51 14.74 -17.57
N ASN A 142 -6.78 16.03 -17.69
CA ASN A 142 -6.08 16.91 -18.62
C ASN A 142 -4.60 17.09 -18.27
N THR A 143 -4.25 17.17 -16.98
CA THR A 143 -2.85 17.28 -16.54
C THR A 143 -2.08 16.00 -16.81
N ARG A 144 -2.67 14.83 -16.55
CA ARG A 144 -2.08 13.52 -16.86
C ARG A 144 -1.88 13.30 -18.35
N HIS A 145 -2.87 13.70 -19.14
CA HIS A 145 -2.77 13.63 -20.60
C HIS A 145 -1.62 14.49 -21.13
N ALA A 146 -1.45 15.70 -20.62
CA ALA A 146 -0.34 16.58 -21.01
C ALA A 146 1.03 15.98 -20.65
N VAL A 147 1.17 15.32 -19.49
CA VAL A 147 2.40 14.61 -19.11
C VAL A 147 2.70 13.47 -20.09
N ALA A 148 1.68 12.70 -20.46
CA ALA A 148 1.83 11.57 -21.38
C ALA A 148 2.12 12.03 -22.82
N GLU A 149 1.45 13.09 -23.31
CA GLU A 149 1.67 13.65 -24.66
C GLU A 149 3.08 14.19 -24.86
N GLU A 150 3.67 14.79 -23.82
CA GLU A 150 5.01 15.40 -23.88
C GLU A 150 6.14 14.41 -23.52
N ASP A 151 5.80 13.14 -23.30
CA ASP A 151 6.73 12.10 -22.82
C ASP A 151 7.56 12.61 -21.64
N ALA A 152 6.85 13.11 -20.62
CA ALA A 152 7.43 13.68 -19.42
C ALA A 152 7.11 12.83 -18.18
N ASP A 153 7.89 13.01 -17.13
CA ASP A 153 7.70 12.28 -15.86
C ASP A 153 6.78 13.02 -14.91
N LEU A 154 6.78 14.37 -14.97
CA LEU A 154 6.03 15.19 -14.04
C LEU A 154 5.67 16.55 -14.65
N LEU A 155 4.50 17.06 -14.29
CA LEU A 155 4.04 18.42 -14.57
C LEU A 155 3.96 19.23 -13.26
N VAL A 156 4.60 20.41 -13.25
CA VAL A 156 4.41 21.47 -12.27
C VAL A 156 3.42 22.47 -12.87
N TRP A 157 2.31 22.71 -12.17
CA TRP A 157 1.23 23.57 -12.63
C TRP A 157 0.56 24.30 -11.47
N GLY A 158 -0.25 25.29 -11.74
CA GLY A 158 -0.99 26.03 -10.70
C GLY A 158 -1.13 27.51 -11.01
N GLU A 159 -1.03 28.31 -9.98
CA GLU A 159 -1.35 29.73 -10.04
C GLU A 159 -0.28 30.60 -9.35
N PHE A 160 -0.19 31.84 -9.80
CA PHE A 160 0.62 32.88 -9.21
C PHE A 160 -0.25 34.10 -8.90
N GLY A 161 -0.21 34.58 -7.68
CA GLY A 161 -1.07 35.67 -7.22
C GLY A 161 -0.42 36.59 -6.20
N LYS A 162 -1.26 37.36 -5.48
CA LYS A 162 -0.80 38.32 -4.48
C LYS A 162 0.06 37.69 -3.37
N ASP A 163 -0.19 36.43 -3.03
CA ASP A 163 0.48 35.73 -1.94
C ASP A 163 1.69 34.89 -2.44
N GLY A 164 1.94 34.84 -3.76
CA GLY A 164 3.00 34.06 -4.39
C GLY A 164 2.48 32.88 -5.19
N TYR A 165 3.26 31.81 -5.19
CA TYR A 165 2.98 30.57 -5.93
C TYR A 165 2.07 29.63 -5.15
N ARG A 166 1.13 29.02 -5.85
CA ARG A 166 0.36 27.88 -5.39
C ARG A 166 0.45 26.78 -6.44
N LEU A 167 1.45 25.92 -6.27
CA LEU A 167 1.82 24.90 -7.25
C LEU A 167 1.23 23.54 -6.89
N ARG A 168 0.99 22.73 -7.91
CA ARG A 168 0.60 21.32 -7.83
C ARG A 168 1.49 20.47 -8.71
N LEU A 169 1.60 19.19 -8.36
CA LEU A 169 2.42 18.22 -9.06
C LEU A 169 1.50 17.13 -9.63
N ALA A 170 1.71 16.77 -10.89
CA ALA A 170 0.96 15.69 -11.54
C ALA A 170 1.91 14.78 -12.32
N THR A 171 1.70 13.47 -12.23
CA THR A 171 2.37 12.44 -13.04
C THR A 171 1.37 11.81 -14.01
N ALA A 172 1.83 11.06 -14.98
CA ALA A 172 0.95 10.33 -15.92
C ALA A 172 0.17 9.20 -15.23
N THR A 173 0.67 8.69 -14.12
CA THR A 173 0.09 7.56 -13.39
C THR A 173 -0.97 7.97 -12.37
N THR A 174 -1.76 6.98 -11.93
CA THR A 174 -2.93 7.20 -11.06
C THR A 174 -2.75 6.67 -9.64
N ASP A 175 -1.53 6.33 -9.19
CA ASP A 175 -1.33 5.81 -7.84
C ASP A 175 -1.35 6.92 -6.77
N ASP A 176 -2.53 7.54 -6.62
CA ASP A 176 -2.80 8.55 -5.59
C ASP A 176 -2.93 7.93 -4.19
N GLU A 177 -2.84 6.60 -4.09
CA GLU A 177 -2.98 5.86 -2.83
C GLU A 177 -1.65 5.49 -2.19
N ARG A 178 -0.54 5.68 -2.89
CA ARG A 178 0.77 5.44 -2.27
C ARG A 178 1.00 6.40 -1.10
N ALA A 179 1.74 5.96 -0.11
CA ALA A 179 2.21 6.86 0.93
C ALA A 179 3.04 8.00 0.28
N ALA A 180 2.80 9.24 0.69
CA ALA A 180 3.42 10.44 0.14
C ALA A 180 2.97 10.84 -1.29
N ALA A 181 1.84 10.34 -1.80
CA ALA A 181 1.31 10.80 -3.08
C ALA A 181 0.90 12.28 -3.03
N PHE A 182 1.19 13.00 -4.11
CA PHE A 182 0.72 14.37 -4.31
C PHE A 182 -0.60 14.34 -5.08
N GLY A 183 -1.71 14.34 -4.33
CA GLY A 183 -3.03 14.46 -4.94
C GLY A 183 -3.35 15.91 -5.36
N PRO A 184 -4.48 16.14 -6.06
CA PRO A 184 -4.86 17.45 -6.58
C PRO A 184 -5.09 18.51 -5.47
N ALA A 185 -5.39 18.08 -4.25
CA ALA A 185 -5.53 18.94 -3.09
C ALA A 185 -4.19 19.35 -2.45
N THR A 186 -3.11 18.61 -2.72
CA THR A 186 -1.79 18.93 -2.17
C THR A 186 -1.16 20.09 -2.94
N ARG A 187 -0.84 21.17 -2.24
CA ARG A 187 -0.28 22.39 -2.80
C ARG A 187 1.10 22.67 -2.22
N VAL A 188 2.02 23.12 -3.09
CA VAL A 188 3.31 23.70 -2.70
C VAL A 188 3.15 25.21 -2.75
N GLU A 189 2.97 25.84 -1.59
CA GLU A 189 2.79 27.29 -1.49
C GLU A 189 4.12 27.96 -1.17
N LEU A 190 4.55 28.88 -2.04
CA LEU A 190 5.81 29.59 -1.93
C LEU A 190 5.59 31.10 -2.09
N PRO A 191 6.38 31.96 -1.42
CA PRO A 191 6.30 33.40 -1.60
C PRO A 191 6.66 33.82 -3.03
N LYS A 192 6.35 35.08 -3.41
CA LYS A 192 6.62 35.61 -4.77
C LYS A 192 8.07 35.49 -5.19
N THR A 193 8.96 35.68 -4.24
CA THR A 193 10.41 35.46 -4.41
C THR A 193 10.88 34.53 -3.31
N PHE A 194 11.69 33.57 -3.68
CA PHE A 194 12.24 32.61 -2.73
C PHE A 194 13.67 32.25 -3.07
N ALA A 195 14.43 31.89 -2.03
CA ALA A 195 15.85 31.54 -2.09
C ALA A 195 16.04 30.02 -1.98
N GLU A 196 17.31 29.59 -1.94
CA GLU A 196 17.70 28.19 -1.91
C GLU A 196 16.95 27.28 -0.92
N PRO A 197 16.63 27.64 0.33
CA PRO A 197 15.86 26.75 1.21
C PRO A 197 14.49 26.34 0.64
N ALA A 198 13.78 27.27 -0.03
CA ALA A 198 12.50 26.96 -0.67
C ALA A 198 12.67 26.26 -2.01
N ASN A 199 13.74 26.58 -2.77
CA ASN A 199 14.12 25.82 -3.95
C ASN A 199 14.46 24.36 -3.62
N ASN A 200 15.13 24.10 -2.50
CA ASN A 200 15.43 22.76 -2.03
C ASN A 200 14.16 21.98 -1.66
N LEU A 201 13.19 22.63 -1.02
CA LEU A 201 11.89 22.01 -0.73
C LEU A 201 11.13 21.68 -2.02
N LEU A 202 11.06 22.62 -2.98
CA LEU A 202 10.40 22.40 -4.27
C LEU A 202 11.07 21.26 -5.05
N TYR A 203 12.40 21.25 -5.13
CA TYR A 203 13.15 20.19 -5.77
C TYR A 203 12.90 18.81 -5.09
N ALA A 204 12.95 18.75 -3.78
CA ALA A 204 12.67 17.54 -3.03
C ALA A 204 11.22 17.07 -3.22
N ALA A 205 10.25 17.98 -3.27
CA ALA A 205 8.84 17.70 -3.58
C ALA A 205 8.70 17.08 -4.98
N ILE A 206 9.35 17.66 -5.99
CA ILE A 206 9.37 17.13 -7.35
C ILE A 206 9.92 15.71 -7.37
N LEU A 207 11.09 15.47 -6.77
CA LEU A 207 11.67 14.11 -6.69
C LEU A 207 10.76 13.12 -5.96
N SER A 208 10.12 13.55 -4.86
CA SER A 208 9.23 12.68 -4.09
C SER A 208 7.92 12.36 -4.80
N ALA A 209 7.50 13.22 -5.74
CA ALA A 209 6.33 12.99 -6.58
C ALA A 209 6.61 12.07 -7.78
N MET A 210 7.88 11.86 -8.15
CA MET A 210 8.24 11.02 -9.31
C MET A 210 7.76 9.58 -9.16
N ASP A 211 7.35 9.01 -10.29
CA ASP A 211 7.03 7.59 -10.43
C ASP A 211 8.01 6.93 -11.43
N PRO A 212 9.16 6.44 -10.96
CA PRO A 212 10.23 5.97 -11.83
C PRO A 212 9.83 4.69 -12.57
N VAL A 213 9.76 4.74 -13.90
CA VAL A 213 9.41 3.61 -14.76
C VAL A 213 10.61 2.77 -15.18
N SER A 214 11.83 3.38 -15.26
CA SER A 214 13.06 2.70 -15.63
C SER A 214 13.98 2.43 -14.44
N GLU A 215 14.88 1.44 -14.56
CA GLU A 215 15.87 1.16 -13.52
C GLU A 215 16.84 2.34 -13.33
N ALA A 216 17.19 3.04 -14.41
CA ALA A 216 18.02 4.24 -14.32
C ALA A 216 17.36 5.34 -13.48
N GLN A 217 16.06 5.58 -13.68
CA GLN A 217 15.29 6.52 -12.87
C GLN A 217 15.20 6.09 -11.42
N LYS A 218 14.99 4.80 -11.14
CA LYS A 218 14.96 4.27 -9.76
C LYS A 218 16.30 4.48 -9.05
N VAL A 219 17.41 4.24 -9.74
CA VAL A 219 18.76 4.46 -9.21
C VAL A 219 19.00 5.95 -8.95
N ALA A 220 18.64 6.82 -9.90
CA ALA A 220 18.77 8.26 -9.76
C ALA A 220 17.95 8.78 -8.58
N LEU A 221 16.69 8.37 -8.46
CA LEU A 221 15.82 8.75 -7.36
C LEU A 221 16.38 8.30 -6.00
N LYS A 222 16.80 7.03 -5.90
CA LYS A 222 17.38 6.47 -4.67
C LYS A 222 18.65 7.23 -4.23
N ARG A 223 19.42 7.75 -5.16
CA ARG A 223 20.64 8.54 -4.87
C ARG A 223 20.31 9.99 -4.51
N GLN A 224 19.40 10.64 -5.22
CA GLN A 224 19.16 12.07 -5.11
C GLN A 224 18.17 12.45 -4.02
N LEU A 225 17.09 11.67 -3.82
CA LEU A 225 16.02 12.02 -2.89
C LEU A 225 16.47 12.13 -1.44
N PRO A 226 17.37 11.27 -0.88
CA PRO A 226 17.87 11.44 0.48
C PRO A 226 18.57 12.78 0.71
N ALA A 227 19.45 13.17 -0.19
CA ALA A 227 20.18 14.44 -0.09
C ALA A 227 19.23 15.64 -0.25
N ALA A 228 18.28 15.58 -1.19
CA ALA A 228 17.27 16.62 -1.37
C ALA A 228 16.34 16.75 -0.14
N ALA A 229 15.95 15.64 0.46
CA ALA A 229 15.13 15.62 1.69
C ALA A 229 15.89 16.26 2.87
N THR A 230 17.17 15.95 3.03
CA THR A 230 18.02 16.57 4.06
C THR A 230 18.16 18.08 3.84
N ALA A 231 18.33 18.53 2.59
CA ALA A 231 18.39 19.95 2.27
C ALA A 231 17.05 20.68 2.52
N ALA A 232 15.92 20.01 2.27
CA ALA A 232 14.59 20.56 2.52
C ALA A 232 14.23 20.66 4.01
N GLU A 233 14.83 19.82 4.87
CA GLU A 233 14.57 19.81 6.31
C GLU A 233 14.83 21.16 6.98
N ALA A 234 15.82 21.90 6.53
CA ALA A 234 16.18 23.20 7.11
C ALA A 234 15.01 24.20 7.07
N LEU A 235 14.26 24.25 5.96
CA LEU A 235 13.09 25.11 5.83
C LEU A 235 11.92 24.61 6.70
N ALA A 236 11.70 23.31 6.76
CA ALA A 236 10.64 22.73 7.57
C ALA A 236 10.91 22.89 9.08
N ALA A 237 12.17 22.78 9.51
CA ALA A 237 12.54 22.97 10.90
C ALA A 237 12.29 24.41 11.38
N ARG A 238 12.51 25.41 10.52
CA ARG A 238 12.35 26.84 10.84
C ARG A 238 11.77 27.61 9.64
N PRO A 239 10.46 27.46 9.36
CA PRO A 239 9.82 28.28 8.34
C PRO A 239 10.00 29.77 8.63
N PRO A 240 10.39 30.59 7.64
CA PRO A 240 10.54 32.04 7.82
C PRO A 240 9.28 32.70 8.36
N VAL A 241 9.42 33.63 9.31
CA VAL A 241 8.28 34.36 9.91
C VAL A 241 7.53 35.24 8.91
N GLN A 242 8.17 35.56 7.77
CA GLN A 242 7.56 36.31 6.68
C GLN A 242 6.58 35.48 5.85
N MET A 243 6.67 34.13 5.94
CA MET A 243 5.69 33.25 5.31
C MET A 243 4.36 33.32 6.04
N SER A 244 3.26 33.41 5.27
CA SER A 244 1.91 33.34 5.82
C SER A 244 1.66 31.98 6.49
N MET A 245 0.66 31.89 7.37
CA MET A 245 0.31 30.61 8.03
C MET A 245 -0.02 29.50 7.03
N PRO A 246 -0.78 29.73 5.93
CA PRO A 246 -0.98 28.74 4.88
C PRO A 246 0.35 28.28 4.24
N GLN A 247 1.27 29.19 3.95
CA GLN A 247 2.59 28.84 3.41
C GLN A 247 3.42 28.00 4.38
N GLN A 248 3.46 28.37 5.67
CA GLN A 248 4.14 27.57 6.70
C GLN A 248 3.51 26.18 6.86
N ARG A 249 2.17 26.08 6.78
CA ARG A 249 1.44 24.82 6.77
C ARG A 249 1.83 23.97 5.56
N SER A 250 1.84 24.59 4.36
CA SER A 250 2.25 23.92 3.12
C SER A 250 3.69 23.39 3.20
N VAL A 251 4.63 24.18 3.74
CA VAL A 251 6.03 23.72 3.96
C VAL A 251 6.06 22.44 4.79
N GLN A 252 5.30 22.38 5.89
CA GLN A 252 5.23 21.19 6.75
C GLN A 252 4.59 20.00 6.04
N LEU A 253 3.49 20.22 5.33
CA LEU A 253 2.80 19.18 4.57
C LEU A 253 3.70 18.59 3.50
N VAL A 254 4.30 19.43 2.67
CA VAL A 254 5.21 19.03 1.60
C VAL A 254 6.43 18.31 2.14
N PHE A 255 7.02 18.81 3.25
CA PHE A 255 8.13 18.11 3.88
C PHE A 255 7.72 16.75 4.44
N GLY A 256 6.50 16.61 4.96
CA GLY A 256 5.94 15.32 5.35
C GLY A 256 5.93 14.31 4.18
N HIS A 257 5.49 14.74 2.98
CA HIS A 257 5.55 13.91 1.77
C HIS A 257 7.00 13.56 1.39
N VAL A 258 7.88 14.55 1.37
CA VAL A 258 9.31 14.37 1.07
C VAL A 258 9.97 13.37 2.03
N ALA A 259 9.76 13.53 3.32
CA ALA A 259 10.33 12.67 4.36
C ALA A 259 9.79 11.23 4.28
N THR A 260 8.48 11.07 4.00
CA THR A 260 7.88 9.73 3.78
C THR A 260 8.49 9.05 2.55
N ALA A 261 8.59 9.77 1.42
CA ALA A 261 9.18 9.23 0.20
C ALA A 261 10.67 8.88 0.39
N ALA A 262 11.42 9.74 1.09
CA ALA A 262 12.82 9.48 1.43
C ALA A 262 12.97 8.23 2.32
N ALA A 263 12.13 8.06 3.34
CA ALA A 263 12.12 6.88 4.19
C ALA A 263 11.93 5.57 3.41
N LEU A 264 11.15 5.60 2.32
CA LEU A 264 10.90 4.43 1.48
C LEU A 264 12.12 4.00 0.65
N VAL A 265 13.06 4.90 0.37
CA VAL A 265 14.26 4.62 -0.44
C VAL A 265 15.56 4.58 0.35
N MET A 266 15.56 5.06 1.58
CA MET A 266 16.71 5.06 2.49
C MET A 266 17.10 3.67 3.01
N PRO A 267 18.34 3.49 3.48
CA PRO A 267 18.77 2.30 4.22
C PRO A 267 17.87 2.02 5.43
N ALA A 268 17.81 0.75 5.85
CA ALA A 268 16.90 0.30 6.92
C ALA A 268 17.15 1.02 8.26
N GLU A 269 18.39 1.38 8.54
CA GLU A 269 18.81 2.03 9.78
C GLU A 269 18.26 3.45 9.92
N GLU A 270 18.08 4.15 8.80
CA GLU A 270 17.60 5.55 8.76
C GLU A 270 16.10 5.65 8.54
N THR A 271 15.49 4.59 8.02
CA THR A 271 14.09 4.56 7.58
C THR A 271 13.12 5.01 8.69
N ALA A 272 13.27 4.49 9.92
CA ALA A 272 12.39 4.81 11.04
C ALA A 272 12.43 6.29 11.40
N ILE A 273 13.63 6.88 11.46
CA ILE A 273 13.85 8.29 11.80
C ILE A 273 13.16 9.21 10.80
N TRP A 274 13.23 8.88 9.51
CA TRP A 274 12.60 9.68 8.46
C TRP A 274 11.08 9.59 8.46
N PHE A 275 10.51 8.42 8.78
CA PHE A 275 9.08 8.32 9.02
C PHE A 275 8.63 9.15 10.22
N ASP A 276 9.40 9.19 11.31
CA ASP A 276 9.08 10.01 12.49
C ASP A 276 9.16 11.50 12.17
N LYS A 277 10.14 11.94 11.37
CA LYS A 277 10.21 13.31 10.84
C LYS A 277 8.96 13.64 10.00
N ALA A 278 8.52 12.72 9.15
CA ALA A 278 7.33 12.90 8.33
C ALA A 278 6.06 13.07 9.18
N ILE A 279 5.83 12.16 10.12
CA ILE A 279 4.68 12.20 11.03
C ILE A 279 4.68 13.51 11.83
N ASN A 280 5.85 13.91 12.37
CA ASN A 280 5.97 15.18 13.09
C ASN A 280 5.64 16.37 12.18
N ALA A 281 6.12 16.39 10.95
CA ALA A 281 5.82 17.46 9.99
C ALA A 281 4.31 17.56 9.70
N TYR A 282 3.63 16.45 9.46
CA TYR A 282 2.17 16.45 9.29
C TYR A 282 1.44 16.94 10.55
N ARG A 283 1.87 16.56 11.75
CA ARG A 283 1.31 17.08 13.00
C ARG A 283 1.57 18.59 13.17
N GLN A 284 2.73 19.09 12.72
CA GLN A 284 3.00 20.53 12.66
C GLN A 284 2.11 21.26 11.65
N ALA A 285 1.81 20.64 10.50
CA ALA A 285 0.83 21.18 9.55
C ALA A 285 -0.58 21.24 10.17
N GLN A 286 -1.00 20.19 10.85
CA GLN A 286 -2.29 20.12 11.55
C GLN A 286 -2.46 21.24 12.59
N ARG A 287 -1.44 21.52 13.40
CA ARG A 287 -1.45 22.60 14.40
C ARG A 287 -1.57 24.00 13.79
N ARG A 288 -1.32 24.14 12.49
CA ARG A 288 -1.44 25.41 11.73
C ARG A 288 -2.75 25.54 10.98
N LEU A 289 -3.67 24.59 11.15
CA LEU A 289 -5.04 24.75 10.66
C LEU A 289 -5.77 25.84 11.44
N ALA A 290 -6.39 26.75 10.72
CA ALA A 290 -7.27 27.75 11.29
C ALA A 290 -8.70 27.18 11.41
N ARG A 291 -9.53 27.76 12.28
CA ARG A 291 -10.93 27.37 12.40
C ARG A 291 -11.75 27.69 11.14
N THR A 292 -11.23 28.57 10.29
CA THR A 292 -11.84 28.97 9.02
C THR A 292 -11.42 28.10 7.84
N ASP A 293 -10.43 27.21 8.03
CA ASP A 293 -10.01 26.28 6.98
C ASP A 293 -11.08 25.20 6.79
N ALA A 294 -11.17 24.67 5.57
CA ALA A 294 -12.13 23.62 5.26
C ALA A 294 -11.84 22.36 6.08
N GLY A 295 -12.88 21.73 6.62
CA GLY A 295 -12.73 20.53 7.47
C GLY A 295 -11.99 19.38 6.78
N TRP A 296 -12.13 19.27 5.46
CA TRP A 296 -11.43 18.25 4.66
C TRP A 296 -9.90 18.43 4.66
N GLU A 297 -9.36 19.63 4.92
CA GLU A 297 -7.91 19.81 5.04
C GLU A 297 -7.34 19.01 6.22
N ALA A 298 -8.06 18.98 7.35
CA ALA A 298 -7.71 18.10 8.48
C ALA A 298 -7.79 16.62 8.08
N GLY A 299 -8.84 16.24 7.36
CA GLY A 299 -9.02 14.87 6.86
C GLY A 299 -7.87 14.39 5.99
N LEU A 300 -7.37 15.23 5.09
CA LEU A 300 -6.20 14.90 4.27
C LEU A 300 -4.92 14.75 5.12
N ILE A 301 -4.72 15.59 6.13
CA ILE A 301 -3.56 15.45 7.03
C ILE A 301 -3.64 14.12 7.80
N HIS A 302 -4.79 13.77 8.35
CA HIS A 302 -5.02 12.47 9.00
C HIS A 302 -4.76 11.31 8.04
N LYS A 303 -5.24 11.39 6.78
CA LYS A 303 -4.94 10.41 5.72
C LYS A 303 -3.43 10.21 5.54
N HIS A 304 -2.65 11.30 5.47
CA HIS A 304 -1.20 11.24 5.26
C HIS A 304 -0.46 10.68 6.48
N ILE A 305 -0.87 11.04 7.70
CA ILE A 305 -0.31 10.45 8.93
C ILE A 305 -0.56 8.94 8.94
N ALA A 306 -1.79 8.51 8.72
CA ALA A 306 -2.17 7.10 8.71
C ALA A 306 -1.41 6.29 7.66
N ALA A 307 -1.33 6.80 6.42
CA ALA A 307 -0.56 6.16 5.35
C ALA A 307 0.93 6.03 5.69
N THR A 308 1.50 7.04 6.35
CA THR A 308 2.90 7.05 6.79
C THR A 308 3.15 6.06 7.92
N LEU A 309 2.24 5.95 8.89
CA LEU A 309 2.30 4.96 9.97
C LEU A 309 2.26 3.53 9.41
N VAL A 310 1.36 3.25 8.47
CA VAL A 310 1.29 1.96 7.79
C VAL A 310 2.59 1.68 7.03
N ALA A 311 3.10 2.64 6.26
CA ALA A 311 4.37 2.49 5.53
C ALA A 311 5.55 2.25 6.47
N LYS A 312 5.60 2.94 7.63
CA LYS A 312 6.58 2.72 8.69
C LYS A 312 6.49 1.30 9.22
N ALA A 313 5.30 0.84 9.66
CA ALA A 313 5.09 -0.51 10.19
C ALA A 313 5.55 -1.60 9.20
N GLU A 314 5.20 -1.44 7.93
CA GLU A 314 5.57 -2.38 6.88
C GLU A 314 7.08 -2.37 6.56
N ARG A 315 7.69 -1.19 6.52
CA ARG A 315 9.10 -1.03 6.14
C ARG A 315 10.05 -1.44 7.25
N THR A 316 9.73 -1.09 8.50
CA THR A 316 10.51 -1.49 9.68
C THR A 316 10.19 -2.90 10.15
N LYS A 317 9.19 -3.55 9.52
CA LYS A 317 8.68 -4.86 9.94
C LYS A 317 8.23 -4.86 11.41
N GLU A 318 7.77 -3.73 11.88
CA GLU A 318 7.19 -3.60 13.19
C GLU A 318 5.81 -4.25 13.20
N LEU A 319 5.68 -5.30 13.99
CA LEU A 319 4.46 -6.10 14.11
C LEU A 319 3.72 -5.80 15.42
N SER A 320 4.02 -4.67 16.06
CA SER A 320 3.31 -4.29 17.28
C SER A 320 1.92 -3.76 16.96
N ALA A 321 0.92 -4.17 17.73
CA ALA A 321 -0.45 -3.69 17.56
C ALA A 321 -0.57 -2.15 17.69
N PRO A 322 0.16 -1.46 18.61
CA PRO A 322 -0.01 -0.02 18.80
C PRO A 322 0.17 0.84 17.56
N ILE A 323 1.11 0.53 16.65
CA ILE A 323 1.30 1.34 15.44
C ILE A 323 0.12 1.19 14.47
N TRP A 324 -0.48 0.00 14.42
CA TRP A 324 -1.67 -0.26 13.61
C TRP A 324 -2.91 0.39 14.21
N GLU A 325 -3.04 0.38 15.54
CA GLU A 325 -4.11 1.07 16.27
C GLU A 325 -4.04 2.59 16.07
N GLU A 326 -2.85 3.17 16.12
CA GLU A 326 -2.64 4.59 15.81
C GLU A 326 -3.02 4.89 14.35
N ALA A 327 -2.57 4.08 13.39
CA ALA A 327 -2.92 4.24 11.98
C ALA A 327 -4.44 4.14 11.73
N ILE A 328 -5.12 3.19 12.38
CA ILE A 328 -6.57 3.02 12.28
C ILE A 328 -7.30 4.24 12.86
N THR A 329 -6.83 4.77 13.99
CA THR A 329 -7.38 5.99 14.58
C THR A 329 -7.28 7.16 13.62
N GLU A 330 -6.13 7.36 13.01
CA GLU A 330 -5.92 8.42 12.03
C GLU A 330 -6.76 8.20 10.75
N TRP A 331 -6.92 6.94 10.28
CA TRP A 331 -7.82 6.63 9.16
C TRP A 331 -9.29 6.92 9.47
N ARG A 332 -9.77 6.62 10.69
CA ARG A 332 -11.14 6.94 11.11
C ARG A 332 -11.37 8.46 11.10
N LEU A 333 -10.42 9.23 11.64
CA LEU A 333 -10.48 10.70 11.61
C LEU A 333 -10.46 11.25 10.17
N ALA A 334 -9.68 10.65 9.29
CA ALA A 334 -9.67 11.01 7.87
C ALA A 334 -11.04 10.78 7.23
N VAL A 335 -11.63 9.61 7.42
CA VAL A 335 -12.95 9.25 6.88
C VAL A 335 -14.06 10.18 7.42
N GLU A 336 -14.01 10.51 8.71
CA GLU A 336 -14.98 11.41 9.36
C GLU A 336 -14.89 12.84 8.80
N SER A 337 -13.68 13.32 8.54
CA SER A 337 -13.42 14.70 8.11
C SER A 337 -13.55 14.91 6.59
N LEU A 338 -13.47 13.85 5.79
CA LEU A 338 -13.56 13.92 4.32
C LEU A 338 -15.03 13.80 3.87
N PRO A 339 -15.64 14.88 3.32
CA PRO A 339 -17.03 14.84 2.88
C PRO A 339 -17.16 14.02 1.59
N ARG A 340 -17.82 12.87 1.67
CA ARG A 340 -18.02 11.96 0.55
C ARG A 340 -18.61 12.63 -0.69
N ALA A 341 -19.54 13.57 -0.51
CA ALA A 341 -20.20 14.26 -1.62
C ALA A 341 -19.24 15.16 -2.40
N LEU A 342 -18.27 15.78 -1.72
CA LEU A 342 -17.33 16.74 -2.30
C LEU A 342 -16.01 16.11 -2.71
N MET A 343 -15.56 15.07 -1.97
CA MET A 343 -14.27 14.40 -2.19
C MET A 343 -14.44 12.88 -2.21
N PRO A 344 -15.24 12.33 -3.13
CA PRO A 344 -15.61 10.92 -3.12
C PRO A 344 -14.39 9.97 -3.24
N GLN A 345 -13.38 10.31 -4.07
CA GLN A 345 -12.19 9.48 -4.24
C GLN A 345 -11.32 9.47 -2.98
N GLU A 346 -11.08 10.63 -2.35
CA GLU A 346 -10.28 10.74 -1.13
C GLU A 346 -10.94 10.00 0.04
N TRP A 347 -12.27 10.16 0.17
CA TRP A 347 -13.06 9.45 1.17
C TRP A 347 -13.01 7.92 0.94
N ALA A 348 -13.26 7.47 -0.28
CA ALA A 348 -13.29 6.05 -0.61
C ALA A 348 -11.89 5.41 -0.48
N SER A 349 -10.84 6.08 -0.92
CA SER A 349 -9.45 5.65 -0.73
C SER A 349 -9.12 5.49 0.76
N SER A 350 -9.54 6.43 1.60
CA SER A 350 -9.36 6.34 3.06
C SER A 350 -10.11 5.15 3.67
N GLN A 351 -11.34 4.88 3.22
CA GLN A 351 -12.11 3.69 3.63
C GLN A 351 -11.43 2.38 3.24
N VAL A 352 -10.93 2.27 2.00
CA VAL A 352 -10.19 1.06 1.56
C VAL A 352 -8.96 0.83 2.44
N ARG A 353 -8.22 1.89 2.75
CA ARG A 353 -7.02 1.80 3.59
C ARG A 353 -7.36 1.49 5.05
N LEU A 354 -8.44 2.05 5.57
CA LEU A 354 -8.98 1.69 6.90
C LEU A 354 -9.32 0.21 6.95
N GLY A 355 -10.08 -0.30 5.98
CA GLY A 355 -10.42 -1.72 5.91
C GLY A 355 -9.20 -2.63 5.86
N GLY A 356 -8.18 -2.25 5.08
CA GLY A 356 -6.91 -2.97 5.03
C GLY A 356 -6.13 -2.94 6.36
N ALA A 357 -6.09 -1.82 7.06
CA ALA A 357 -5.41 -1.69 8.35
C ALA A 357 -6.13 -2.50 9.46
N LEU A 358 -7.46 -2.44 9.50
CA LEU A 358 -8.28 -3.25 10.42
C LEU A 358 -8.06 -4.75 10.22
N TYR A 359 -8.06 -5.20 8.96
CA TYR A 359 -7.75 -6.57 8.62
C TYR A 359 -6.34 -6.99 9.08
N ARG A 360 -5.35 -6.10 8.93
CA ARG A 360 -3.99 -6.35 9.42
C ARG A 360 -3.92 -6.45 10.94
N LEU A 361 -4.61 -5.57 11.65
CA LEU A 361 -4.66 -5.61 13.11
C LEU A 361 -5.35 -6.88 13.61
N ASP A 362 -6.43 -7.35 12.95
CA ASP A 362 -7.03 -8.64 13.28
C ASP A 362 -6.05 -9.80 13.13
N LEU A 363 -5.29 -9.84 12.05
CA LEU A 363 -4.27 -10.88 11.86
C LEU A 363 -3.23 -10.92 13.00
N LEU A 364 -3.00 -9.80 13.68
CA LEU A 364 -2.11 -9.71 14.84
C LEU A 364 -2.81 -10.07 16.16
N THR A 365 -4.05 -9.64 16.33
CA THR A 365 -4.76 -9.67 17.62
C THR A 365 -5.90 -10.69 17.67
N GLY A 366 -6.48 -11.06 16.52
CA GLY A 366 -7.63 -11.95 16.38
C GLY A 366 -8.91 -11.36 16.93
N GLN A 367 -9.06 -10.07 16.83
CA GLN A 367 -10.25 -9.36 17.25
C GLN A 367 -11.29 -9.35 16.11
N THR A 368 -12.18 -10.31 16.10
CA THR A 368 -13.18 -10.53 15.03
C THR A 368 -14.02 -9.28 14.71
N GLU A 369 -14.21 -8.38 15.66
CA GLU A 369 -14.93 -7.12 15.46
C GLU A 369 -14.23 -6.21 14.43
N LEU A 370 -12.89 -6.25 14.35
CA LEU A 370 -12.13 -5.51 13.38
C LEU A 370 -12.44 -5.93 11.95
N LEU A 371 -12.71 -7.24 11.72
CA LEU A 371 -13.10 -7.75 10.41
C LEU A 371 -14.47 -7.28 9.98
N ARG A 372 -15.41 -7.15 10.95
CA ARG A 372 -16.73 -6.61 10.67
C ARG A 372 -16.65 -5.15 10.25
N GLU A 373 -15.88 -4.34 10.97
CA GLU A 373 -15.63 -2.93 10.60
C GLU A 373 -14.91 -2.84 9.24
N ALA A 374 -13.92 -3.70 8.97
CA ALA A 374 -13.22 -3.76 7.70
C ALA A 374 -14.18 -4.02 6.53
N LEU A 375 -15.11 -4.97 6.68
CA LEU A 375 -16.14 -5.25 5.67
C LEU A 375 -17.06 -4.04 5.45
N GLN A 376 -17.49 -3.36 6.51
CA GLN A 376 -18.32 -2.16 6.40
C GLN A 376 -17.57 -1.05 5.64
N ALA A 377 -16.31 -0.80 6.00
CA ALA A 377 -15.48 0.21 5.34
C ALA A 377 -15.30 -0.09 3.85
N LEU A 378 -14.95 -1.33 3.49
CA LEU A 378 -14.75 -1.73 2.11
C LEU A 378 -16.06 -1.68 1.29
N GLN A 379 -17.16 -2.19 1.83
CA GLN A 379 -18.46 -2.20 1.14
C GLN A 379 -18.98 -0.78 0.88
N ALA A 380 -18.76 0.15 1.81
CA ALA A 380 -19.15 1.54 1.63
C ALA A 380 -18.50 2.19 0.40
N THR A 381 -17.31 1.75 0.01
CA THR A 381 -16.57 2.30 -1.16
C THR A 381 -17.17 1.89 -2.49
N LEU A 382 -17.94 0.80 -2.55
CA LEU A 382 -18.57 0.31 -3.79
C LEU A 382 -19.64 1.25 -4.35
N GLN A 383 -20.03 2.25 -3.55
CA GLN A 383 -20.90 3.34 -4.01
C GLN A 383 -20.13 4.43 -4.78
N VAL A 384 -18.80 4.46 -4.66
CA VAL A 384 -17.91 5.37 -5.40
C VAL A 384 -17.24 4.63 -6.56
N TYR A 385 -16.82 3.40 -6.30
CA TYR A 385 -16.18 2.54 -7.30
C TYR A 385 -17.16 1.46 -7.77
N SER A 386 -17.89 1.75 -8.84
CA SER A 386 -18.86 0.81 -9.39
C SER A 386 -18.20 -0.21 -10.32
N ARG A 387 -18.84 -1.37 -10.46
CA ARG A 387 -18.41 -2.43 -11.39
C ARG A 387 -18.41 -1.96 -12.85
N THR A 388 -19.32 -1.06 -13.22
CA THR A 388 -19.48 -0.57 -14.58
C THR A 388 -18.53 0.56 -14.94
N GLU A 389 -18.30 1.51 -14.03
CA GLU A 389 -17.49 2.70 -14.30
C GLU A 389 -16.01 2.49 -13.99
N THR A 390 -15.71 1.75 -12.92
CA THR A 390 -14.33 1.50 -12.46
C THR A 390 -14.07 0.02 -12.20
N PRO A 391 -14.23 -0.86 -13.23
CA PRO A 391 -14.24 -2.32 -13.03
C PRO A 391 -12.98 -2.86 -12.38
N GLN A 392 -11.80 -2.35 -12.72
CA GLN A 392 -10.54 -2.80 -12.13
C GLN A 392 -10.45 -2.44 -10.64
N ARG A 393 -10.83 -1.19 -10.29
CA ARG A 393 -10.83 -0.74 -8.90
C ARG A 393 -11.87 -1.48 -8.07
N TRP A 394 -13.06 -1.68 -8.63
CA TRP A 394 -14.09 -2.51 -8.02
C TRP A 394 -13.58 -3.93 -7.73
N ALA A 395 -12.91 -4.56 -8.72
CA ALA A 395 -12.37 -5.90 -8.55
C ALA A 395 -11.26 -5.99 -7.49
N GLU A 396 -10.43 -4.95 -7.33
CA GLU A 396 -9.45 -4.87 -6.25
C GLU A 396 -10.11 -4.86 -4.88
N ILE A 397 -11.13 -4.01 -4.71
CA ILE A 397 -11.87 -3.88 -3.45
C ILE A 397 -12.61 -5.18 -3.14
N MET A 398 -13.33 -5.74 -4.12
CA MET A 398 -14.08 -7.00 -3.94
C MET A 398 -13.16 -8.18 -3.64
N HIS A 399 -11.96 -8.22 -4.22
CA HIS A 399 -10.96 -9.21 -3.84
C HIS A 399 -10.55 -9.06 -2.36
N THR A 400 -10.33 -7.83 -1.88
CA THR A 400 -10.04 -7.59 -0.47
C THR A 400 -11.23 -7.98 0.42
N VAL A 401 -12.46 -7.69 -0.02
CA VAL A 401 -13.70 -8.15 0.67
C VAL A 401 -13.71 -9.67 0.78
N ALA A 402 -13.41 -10.39 -0.31
CA ALA A 402 -13.35 -11.86 -0.30
C ALA A 402 -12.34 -12.39 0.72
N GLN A 403 -11.18 -11.76 0.80
CA GLN A 403 -10.14 -12.11 1.77
C GLN A 403 -10.56 -11.88 3.22
N VAL A 404 -11.21 -10.75 3.50
CA VAL A 404 -11.73 -10.45 4.83
C VAL A 404 -12.85 -11.43 5.19
N LEU A 405 -13.76 -11.75 4.26
CA LEU A 405 -14.83 -12.73 4.44
C LEU A 405 -14.27 -14.13 4.69
N GLU A 406 -13.21 -14.55 3.99
CA GLU A 406 -12.53 -15.82 4.19
C GLU A 406 -12.04 -15.97 5.64
N VAL A 407 -11.34 -14.94 6.17
CA VAL A 407 -10.85 -14.94 7.55
C VAL A 407 -11.98 -14.87 8.56
N TYR A 408 -12.92 -13.98 8.31
CA TYR A 408 -14.07 -13.78 9.19
C TYR A 408 -14.90 -15.06 9.30
N GLY A 409 -15.23 -15.68 8.16
CA GLY A 409 -15.99 -16.94 8.12
C GLY A 409 -15.28 -18.10 8.81
N ASP A 410 -13.94 -18.19 8.68
CA ASP A 410 -13.13 -19.20 9.39
C ASP A 410 -13.11 -18.96 10.89
N GLN A 411 -12.93 -17.71 11.35
CA GLN A 411 -12.90 -17.38 12.78
C GLN A 411 -14.24 -17.69 13.48
N ILE A 412 -15.35 -17.32 12.85
CA ILE A 412 -16.70 -17.57 13.42
C ILE A 412 -17.31 -18.91 13.00
N LYS A 413 -16.59 -19.72 12.20
CA LYS A 413 -17.01 -21.04 11.67
C LYS A 413 -18.36 -20.97 10.95
N ASN A 414 -18.58 -19.94 10.15
CA ASN A 414 -19.83 -19.69 9.44
C ASN A 414 -19.67 -19.97 7.94
N THR A 415 -20.35 -21.02 7.47
CA THR A 415 -20.30 -21.47 6.07
C THR A 415 -20.96 -20.49 5.10
N GLU A 416 -22.00 -19.77 5.52
CA GLU A 416 -22.64 -18.74 4.68
C GLU A 416 -21.69 -17.57 4.39
N VAL A 417 -20.91 -17.16 5.39
CA VAL A 417 -19.88 -16.12 5.22
C VAL A 417 -18.76 -16.60 4.28
N LEU A 418 -18.36 -17.86 4.41
CA LEU A 418 -17.38 -18.49 3.51
C LEU A 418 -17.91 -18.61 2.08
N GLN A 419 -19.20 -18.95 1.91
CA GLN A 419 -19.83 -18.95 0.59
C GLN A 419 -19.81 -17.56 -0.05
N ARG A 420 -20.11 -16.51 0.72
CA ARG A 420 -19.99 -15.13 0.21
C ARG A 420 -18.57 -14.76 -0.21
N ALA A 421 -17.53 -15.33 0.44
CA ALA A 421 -16.14 -15.15 -0.01
C ALA A 421 -15.90 -15.82 -1.36
N VAL A 422 -16.43 -17.02 -1.58
CA VAL A 422 -16.41 -17.75 -2.86
C VAL A 422 -17.11 -16.94 -3.95
N ASP A 423 -18.34 -16.48 -3.70
CA ASP A 423 -19.14 -15.70 -4.65
C ASP A 423 -18.44 -14.37 -5.04
N ALA A 424 -17.80 -13.71 -4.07
CA ALA A 424 -16.99 -12.52 -4.32
C ALA A 424 -15.79 -12.83 -5.22
N CYS A 425 -15.09 -13.95 -5.02
CA CYS A 425 -13.99 -14.37 -5.90
C CYS A 425 -14.46 -14.64 -7.32
N HIS A 426 -15.58 -15.34 -7.51
CA HIS A 426 -16.15 -15.58 -8.84
C HIS A 426 -16.49 -14.26 -9.54
N SER A 427 -17.13 -13.33 -8.84
CA SER A 427 -17.47 -12.01 -9.39
C SER A 427 -16.22 -11.21 -9.81
N VAL A 428 -15.12 -11.33 -9.06
CA VAL A 428 -13.83 -10.70 -9.40
C VAL A 428 -13.21 -11.35 -10.64
N LEU A 429 -13.28 -12.66 -10.77
CA LEU A 429 -12.71 -13.41 -11.90
C LEU A 429 -13.41 -13.12 -13.23
N GLU A 430 -14.63 -12.62 -13.22
CA GLU A 430 -15.29 -12.12 -14.43
C GLU A 430 -14.61 -10.86 -15.02
N ILE A 431 -13.91 -10.09 -14.18
CA ILE A 431 -13.18 -8.87 -14.57
C ILE A 431 -11.68 -9.15 -14.74
N ARG A 432 -11.09 -9.87 -13.77
CA ARG A 432 -9.69 -10.26 -13.81
C ARG A 432 -9.52 -11.54 -14.59
N THR A 433 -8.98 -11.45 -15.81
CA THR A 433 -8.68 -12.62 -16.63
C THR A 433 -7.19 -12.94 -16.61
N ARG A 434 -6.86 -14.20 -16.90
CA ARG A 434 -5.47 -14.67 -16.95
C ARG A 434 -4.63 -13.88 -17.96
N GLU A 435 -5.24 -13.46 -19.08
CA GLU A 435 -4.59 -12.75 -20.19
C GLU A 435 -4.31 -11.29 -19.86
N ARG A 436 -5.26 -10.60 -19.19
CA ARG A 436 -5.17 -9.17 -18.89
C ARG A 436 -4.34 -8.85 -17.66
N GLY A 437 -4.35 -9.75 -16.67
CA GLY A 437 -3.64 -9.54 -15.42
C GLY A 437 -3.32 -10.85 -14.70
N PRO A 438 -2.35 -11.63 -15.22
CA PRO A 438 -2.12 -13.00 -14.76
C PRO A 438 -1.87 -13.10 -13.25
N LEU A 439 -1.08 -12.19 -12.67
CA LEU A 439 -0.80 -12.22 -11.24
C LEU A 439 -2.02 -11.87 -10.38
N ALA A 440 -2.82 -10.88 -10.80
CA ALA A 440 -4.04 -10.51 -10.09
C ALA A 440 -5.12 -11.59 -10.19
N TRP A 441 -5.22 -12.24 -11.36
CA TRP A 441 -6.06 -13.42 -11.55
C TRP A 441 -5.63 -14.57 -10.64
N ALA A 442 -4.35 -14.92 -10.64
CA ALA A 442 -3.80 -15.98 -9.80
C ALA A 442 -4.00 -15.72 -8.30
N ALA A 443 -3.92 -14.46 -7.87
CA ALA A 443 -4.24 -14.07 -6.51
C ALA A 443 -5.68 -14.38 -6.15
N THR A 444 -6.60 -14.05 -7.04
CA THR A 444 -8.02 -14.30 -6.82
C THR A 444 -8.31 -15.81 -6.81
N GLN A 445 -7.70 -16.58 -7.72
CA GLN A 445 -7.78 -18.04 -7.73
C GLN A 445 -7.27 -18.68 -6.42
N ASN A 446 -6.19 -18.12 -5.87
CA ASN A 446 -5.68 -18.62 -4.61
C ASN A 446 -6.62 -18.31 -3.43
N THR A 447 -7.21 -17.10 -3.36
CA THR A 447 -8.24 -16.77 -2.36
C THR A 447 -9.47 -17.64 -2.55
N LEU A 448 -9.92 -17.87 -3.79
CA LEU A 448 -11.03 -18.79 -4.10
C LEU A 448 -10.76 -20.20 -3.56
N GLY A 449 -9.60 -20.76 -3.89
CA GLY A 449 -9.22 -22.09 -3.40
C GLY A 449 -9.12 -22.18 -1.89
N GLY A 450 -8.72 -21.07 -1.23
CA GLY A 450 -8.73 -20.94 0.21
C GLY A 450 -10.12 -20.94 0.83
N ALA A 451 -11.00 -20.12 0.30
CA ALA A 451 -12.38 -20.01 0.76
C ALA A 451 -13.15 -21.35 0.57
N LEU A 452 -12.98 -22.01 -0.58
CA LEU A 452 -13.55 -23.33 -0.87
C LEU A 452 -13.03 -24.41 0.09
N PHE A 453 -11.73 -24.41 0.39
CA PHE A 453 -11.16 -25.34 1.36
C PHE A 453 -11.73 -25.13 2.76
N LEU A 454 -11.88 -23.88 3.20
CA LEU A 454 -12.44 -23.56 4.50
C LEU A 454 -13.95 -23.89 4.57
N LEU A 455 -14.67 -23.58 3.50
CA LEU A 455 -16.08 -23.95 3.36
C LEU A 455 -16.25 -25.47 3.51
N ASP A 456 -15.44 -26.23 2.79
CA ASP A 456 -15.47 -27.68 2.86
C ASP A 456 -15.01 -28.24 4.22
N ARG A 457 -14.06 -27.57 4.87
CA ARG A 457 -13.58 -27.95 6.20
C ARG A 457 -14.65 -27.80 7.29
N HIS A 458 -15.49 -26.78 7.15
CA HIS A 458 -16.59 -26.46 8.09
C HIS A 458 -17.93 -27.10 7.71
N SER A 459 -18.05 -27.65 6.48
CA SER A 459 -19.17 -28.47 6.04
C SER A 459 -18.72 -29.93 5.94
N GLU A 460 -19.63 -30.89 6.13
CA GLU A 460 -19.28 -32.30 6.06
C GLU A 460 -19.32 -32.87 4.62
N GLY A 461 -19.63 -32.02 3.61
CA GLY A 461 -20.03 -32.48 2.28
C GLY A 461 -18.91 -32.93 1.33
N GLY A 462 -17.69 -32.42 1.44
CA GLY A 462 -16.58 -32.80 0.55
C GLY A 462 -16.69 -32.36 -0.89
N THR A 463 -17.64 -31.50 -1.24
CA THR A 463 -18.02 -31.17 -2.62
C THR A 463 -17.11 -30.10 -3.26
N HIS A 464 -16.42 -29.28 -2.45
CA HIS A 464 -15.64 -28.14 -2.95
C HIS A 464 -14.14 -28.39 -3.10
N LEU A 465 -13.62 -29.54 -2.64
CA LEU A 465 -12.18 -29.83 -2.65
C LEU A 465 -11.60 -29.92 -4.06
N ALA A 466 -12.35 -30.45 -5.03
CA ALA A 466 -11.89 -30.58 -6.41
C ALA A 466 -11.72 -29.18 -7.08
N GLU A 467 -12.67 -28.29 -6.85
CA GLU A 467 -12.59 -26.92 -7.34
C GLU A 467 -11.47 -26.14 -6.61
N ALA A 468 -11.33 -26.31 -5.29
CA ALA A 468 -10.24 -25.73 -4.51
C ALA A 468 -8.85 -26.15 -5.03
N GLU A 469 -8.69 -27.45 -5.33
CA GLU A 469 -7.44 -27.97 -5.91
C GLU A 469 -7.14 -27.35 -7.27
N THR A 470 -8.14 -27.28 -8.13
CA THR A 470 -8.02 -26.69 -9.48
C THR A 470 -7.63 -25.21 -9.40
N ALA A 471 -8.30 -24.43 -8.56
CA ALA A 471 -8.02 -23.01 -8.37
C ALA A 471 -6.59 -22.78 -7.86
N LEU A 472 -6.17 -23.53 -6.83
CA LEU A 472 -4.83 -23.39 -6.24
C LEU A 472 -3.72 -23.87 -7.18
N ALA A 473 -3.94 -24.96 -7.95
CA ALA A 473 -2.97 -25.44 -8.91
C ALA A 473 -2.76 -24.43 -10.04
N SER A 474 -3.86 -23.83 -10.56
CA SER A 474 -3.81 -22.79 -11.58
C SER A 474 -3.13 -21.52 -11.08
N ALA A 475 -3.37 -21.11 -9.82
CA ALA A 475 -2.69 -20.00 -9.20
C ALA A 475 -1.18 -20.26 -9.06
N LEU A 476 -0.80 -21.44 -8.61
CA LEU A 476 0.60 -21.86 -8.44
C LEU A 476 1.36 -21.84 -9.77
N GLU A 477 0.77 -22.38 -10.83
CA GLU A 477 1.33 -22.38 -12.19
C GLU A 477 1.67 -20.95 -12.65
N VAL A 478 0.72 -20.02 -12.53
CA VAL A 478 0.90 -18.63 -12.95
C VAL A 478 1.94 -17.91 -12.09
N PHE A 479 1.93 -18.10 -10.77
CA PHE A 479 2.94 -17.50 -9.90
C PHE A 479 4.35 -18.01 -10.22
N GLN A 480 4.52 -19.29 -10.53
CA GLN A 480 5.81 -19.86 -10.94
C GLN A 480 6.26 -19.29 -12.29
N ALA A 481 5.38 -19.26 -13.29
CA ALA A 481 5.68 -18.72 -14.62
C ALA A 481 6.15 -17.27 -14.59
N HIS A 482 5.61 -16.45 -13.66
CA HIS A 482 5.96 -15.05 -13.51
C HIS A 482 7.03 -14.79 -12.43
N GLY A 483 7.64 -15.82 -11.88
CA GLY A 483 8.71 -15.72 -10.87
C GLY A 483 8.26 -15.10 -9.53
N ALA A 484 6.97 -15.17 -9.20
CA ALA A 484 6.38 -14.69 -7.96
C ALA A 484 6.61 -15.71 -6.83
N LYS A 485 7.84 -15.83 -6.35
CA LYS A 485 8.29 -16.88 -5.41
C LYS A 485 7.49 -16.93 -4.10
N GLY A 486 7.18 -15.78 -3.53
CA GLY A 486 6.40 -15.69 -2.28
C GLY A 486 4.99 -16.26 -2.44
N PRO A 487 4.16 -15.70 -3.35
CA PRO A 487 2.83 -16.24 -3.67
C PRO A 487 2.83 -17.70 -4.09
N ALA A 488 3.82 -18.14 -4.90
CA ALA A 488 3.95 -19.53 -5.31
C ALA A 488 4.13 -20.47 -4.11
N LYS A 489 4.97 -20.09 -3.13
CA LYS A 489 5.18 -20.89 -1.91
C LYS A 489 3.88 -21.05 -1.12
N VAL A 490 3.09 -20.00 -1.05
CA VAL A 490 1.84 -20.04 -0.30
C VAL A 490 0.77 -20.85 -1.05
N ALA A 491 0.61 -20.65 -2.36
CA ALA A 491 -0.31 -21.45 -3.17
C ALA A 491 0.03 -22.96 -3.10
N ALA A 492 1.32 -23.31 -3.15
CA ALA A 492 1.78 -24.69 -2.99
C ALA A 492 1.40 -25.27 -1.62
N LYS A 493 1.56 -24.48 -0.54
CA LYS A 493 1.18 -24.90 0.81
C LYS A 493 -0.32 -25.15 0.93
N ASN A 494 -1.11 -24.22 0.40
CA ASN A 494 -2.57 -24.32 0.39
C ASN A 494 -3.03 -25.55 -0.40
N LEU A 495 -2.46 -25.77 -1.57
CA LEU A 495 -2.73 -26.94 -2.40
C LEU A 495 -2.44 -28.24 -1.65
N ASN A 496 -1.32 -28.32 -0.92
CA ASN A 496 -0.99 -29.48 -0.10
C ASN A 496 -2.02 -29.72 1.01
N HIS A 497 -2.57 -28.65 1.62
CA HIS A 497 -3.62 -28.80 2.63
C HIS A 497 -4.91 -29.38 2.04
N VAL A 498 -5.32 -28.88 0.87
CA VAL A 498 -6.49 -29.39 0.13
C VAL A 498 -6.33 -30.86 -0.17
N ARG A 499 -5.19 -31.27 -0.76
CA ARG A 499 -4.89 -32.67 -1.11
C ARG A 499 -4.91 -33.59 0.11
N LYS A 500 -4.28 -33.14 1.20
CA LYS A 500 -4.28 -33.92 2.46
C LYS A 500 -5.68 -34.10 3.02
N LEU A 501 -6.54 -33.08 2.98
CA LEU A 501 -7.92 -33.21 3.42
C LEU A 501 -8.72 -34.16 2.52
N ALA A 502 -8.52 -34.07 1.20
CA ALA A 502 -9.17 -34.95 0.23
C ALA A 502 -8.78 -36.43 0.45
N GLU A 503 -7.50 -36.73 0.68
CA GLU A 503 -7.02 -38.07 1.01
C GLU A 503 -7.62 -38.59 2.34
N THR A 504 -7.63 -37.75 3.37
CA THR A 504 -8.20 -38.14 4.67
C THR A 504 -9.68 -38.49 4.56
N ARG A 505 -10.43 -37.80 3.71
CA ARG A 505 -11.85 -38.12 3.50
C ARG A 505 -12.05 -39.39 2.66
N LYS A 506 -11.24 -39.60 1.63
CA LYS A 506 -11.27 -40.85 0.84
C LYS A 506 -11.02 -42.09 1.74
N THR A 507 -10.08 -41.98 2.67
CA THR A 507 -9.77 -43.08 3.60
C THR A 507 -10.89 -43.32 4.62
N ARG A 508 -11.60 -42.26 5.04
CA ARG A 508 -12.76 -42.41 5.95
C ARG A 508 -13.99 -43.01 5.27
N HIS A 509 -14.23 -42.70 4.00
CA HIS A 509 -15.35 -43.25 3.23
C HIS A 509 -15.00 -44.61 2.56
N GLY A 510 -13.72 -44.98 2.50
CA GLY A 510 -13.24 -46.24 1.93
C GLY A 510 -13.18 -47.39 2.93
N VAL A 511 -13.53 -47.19 4.17
CA VAL A 511 -13.75 -48.30 5.12
C VAL A 511 -15.24 -48.69 5.03
N ASP A 512 -15.57 -49.41 3.96
CA ASP A 512 -16.80 -50.18 3.88
C ASP A 512 -16.75 -51.22 5.00
N PRO A 513 -17.69 -51.27 5.94
CA PRO A 513 -17.66 -52.30 6.98
C PRO A 513 -18.12 -53.61 6.39
N HIS A 514 -17.18 -54.36 5.83
CA HIS A 514 -17.38 -55.71 5.33
C HIS A 514 -17.75 -56.76 6.41
N TRP A 515 -18.12 -56.33 7.61
CA TRP A 515 -18.51 -57.21 8.70
C TRP A 515 -20.03 -57.31 8.94
N LEU A 516 -20.86 -56.69 8.07
CA LEU A 516 -22.31 -56.76 8.16
C LEU A 516 -22.95 -57.84 7.26
N ASP A 517 -22.20 -58.51 6.41
CA ASP A 517 -22.69 -59.58 5.54
C ASP A 517 -22.06 -60.97 5.89
N ASP A 518 -22.17 -61.39 7.17
CA ASP A 518 -22.06 -62.78 7.50
C ASP A 518 -23.44 -63.34 7.89
N PRO A 519 -24.16 -63.99 6.93
CA PRO A 519 -25.38 -64.71 7.26
C PRO A 519 -24.94 -65.99 7.98
N GLY A 520 -25.00 -65.96 9.33
CA GLY A 520 -24.70 -67.10 10.16
C GLY A 520 -25.39 -68.36 9.64
N GLU A 521 -24.55 -69.29 9.12
CA GLU A 521 -24.98 -70.68 8.84
C GLU A 521 -25.54 -71.32 10.11
N GLY A 522 -26.74 -71.74 9.96
CA GLY A 522 -27.44 -72.54 10.94
C GLY A 522 -26.70 -73.84 11.25
N ARG A 523 -26.53 -74.14 12.51
CA ARG A 523 -26.31 -75.51 12.98
C ARG A 523 -27.51 -75.98 13.75
N ARG A 524 -27.96 -77.12 13.28
CA ARG A 524 -28.94 -78.01 13.92
C ARG A 524 -28.49 -78.41 15.34
#